data_97463673f11cfe6a2371c64d642c8666
#
_entry.id   97463673f11cfe6a2371c64d642c8666
#
_cell.length_a   1.000
_cell.length_b   1.000
_cell.length_c   1.000
_cell.angle_alpha   90.00
_cell.angle_beta   90.00
_cell.angle_gamma   90.00
#
_symmetry.space_group_name_H-M   'P 1'
#
loop_
_entity.id
_entity.type
_entity.pdbx_description
1 polymer ?
#
loop_
_entity_poly.entity_id
_entity_poly.type
_entity_poly.pdbx_seq_one_letter_code
_entity_poly.pdbx_strand_id
1 'polypeptide(L)'
;ESGVYTGFIYCADPNGWGNEFKFQKVAGDWGTEINSGHMTGGITGDFADGGGNFKATAGEGVYYVTLDMANMTLDAVKVEKMGIIGDFNGWGGDVDMTWNATDYCFEATNAGVTAGGWKFRVNADWAINLGGETLDDLVANGANIGVAGSTVKLYPTRKTSDKIYCTVE
;
A
#
# COMPACT_ATOMS: atom_id res chain seq x y z
N GLU A 1 -20.48 10.66 -1.40
CA GLU A 1 -19.48 10.85 -0.35
C GLU A 1 -18.31 11.62 -0.93
N SER A 2 -17.91 12.71 -0.29
CA SER A 2 -16.72 13.47 -0.64
C SER A 2 -15.63 13.09 0.37
N GLY A 3 -14.51 12.57 -0.10
CA GLY A 3 -13.40 12.22 0.78
C GLY A 3 -12.20 11.76 -0.01
N VAL A 4 -11.04 11.82 0.62
CA VAL A 4 -9.80 11.25 0.11
C VAL A 4 -9.58 9.90 0.76
N TYR A 5 -9.42 8.87 -0.06
CA TYR A 5 -9.16 7.50 0.36
C TYR A 5 -7.76 7.12 -0.05
N THR A 6 -6.98 6.58 0.88
CA THR A 6 -5.63 6.08 0.62
C THR A 6 -5.50 4.63 1.04
N GLY A 7 -4.62 3.90 0.38
CA GLY A 7 -4.37 2.52 0.73
C GLY A 7 -3.49 1.80 -0.28
N PHE A 8 -3.26 0.53 -0.02
CA PHE A 8 -2.49 -0.33 -0.93
C PHE A 8 -3.40 -1.32 -1.62
N ILE A 9 -3.14 -1.54 -2.90
CA ILE A 9 -3.77 -2.60 -3.69
C ILE A 9 -2.69 -3.45 -4.35
N TYR A 10 -2.97 -4.73 -4.54
CA TYR A 10 -2.13 -5.61 -5.34
C TYR A 10 -2.77 -5.81 -6.71
N CYS A 11 -2.11 -5.34 -7.74
CA CYS A 11 -2.47 -5.57 -9.12
C CYS A 11 -1.72 -6.81 -9.62
N ALA A 12 -2.45 -7.91 -9.74
CA ALA A 12 -1.96 -9.14 -10.36
C ALA A 12 -2.58 -9.29 -11.75
N ASP A 13 -1.88 -9.98 -12.64
CA ASP A 13 -2.44 -10.33 -13.95
C ASP A 13 -2.56 -11.85 -14.12
N PRO A 14 -3.41 -12.52 -13.33
CA PRO A 14 -3.51 -13.98 -13.35
C PRO A 14 -4.12 -14.52 -14.64
N ASN A 15 -4.78 -13.66 -15.44
CA ASN A 15 -5.51 -14.05 -16.65
C ASN A 15 -5.04 -13.33 -17.93
N GLY A 16 -3.95 -12.54 -17.87
CA GLY A 16 -3.45 -11.77 -19.02
C GLY A 16 -4.32 -10.57 -19.40
N TRP A 17 -5.12 -10.03 -18.48
CA TRP A 17 -6.02 -8.90 -18.74
C TRP A 17 -5.37 -7.53 -18.55
N GLY A 18 -4.06 -7.49 -18.32
CA GLY A 18 -3.28 -6.27 -18.29
C GLY A 18 -3.42 -5.46 -16.99
N ASN A 19 -3.65 -6.12 -15.85
CA ASN A 19 -3.78 -5.47 -14.54
C ASN A 19 -4.89 -4.42 -14.49
N GLU A 20 -6.04 -4.71 -15.10
CA GLU A 20 -7.20 -3.85 -15.12
C GLU A 20 -8.13 -4.11 -13.94
N PHE A 21 -8.70 -3.05 -13.36
CA PHE A 21 -9.60 -3.14 -12.21
C PHE A 21 -10.55 -1.95 -12.13
N LYS A 22 -11.51 -2.05 -11.21
CA LYS A 22 -12.42 -0.98 -10.80
C LYS A 22 -12.53 -0.95 -9.28
N PHE A 23 -12.92 0.17 -8.73
CA PHE A 23 -13.36 0.23 -7.33
C PHE A 23 -14.86 0.04 -7.23
N GLN A 24 -15.34 -0.38 -6.08
CA GLN A 24 -16.76 -0.44 -5.71
C GLN A 24 -16.98 0.35 -4.42
N LYS A 25 -18.03 1.17 -4.37
CA LYS A 25 -18.42 1.87 -3.12
C LYS A 25 -19.02 0.89 -2.10
N VAL A 26 -19.68 -0.14 -2.62
CA VAL A 26 -20.24 -1.24 -1.83
C VAL A 26 -19.67 -2.54 -2.37
N ALA A 27 -19.01 -3.29 -1.53
CA ALA A 27 -18.35 -4.55 -1.93
C ALA A 27 -19.39 -5.53 -2.53
N GLY A 28 -19.08 -6.05 -3.73
CA GLY A 28 -19.94 -6.96 -4.47
C GLY A 28 -21.08 -6.31 -5.27
N ASP A 29 -21.29 -5.00 -5.14
CA ASP A 29 -22.30 -4.28 -5.89
C ASP A 29 -21.70 -3.53 -7.09
N TRP A 30 -21.82 -4.11 -8.27
CA TRP A 30 -21.35 -3.50 -9.51
C TRP A 30 -22.14 -2.25 -9.94
N GLY A 31 -23.34 -2.03 -9.41
CA GLY A 31 -24.07 -0.77 -9.60
C GLY A 31 -23.44 0.44 -8.91
N THR A 32 -22.46 0.20 -8.02
CA THR A 32 -21.73 1.23 -7.30
C THR A 32 -20.27 1.36 -7.73
N GLU A 33 -19.94 0.90 -8.93
CA GLU A 33 -18.57 0.95 -9.43
C GLU A 33 -18.04 2.38 -9.60
N ILE A 34 -16.75 2.52 -9.38
CA ILE A 34 -15.96 3.68 -9.76
C ILE A 34 -14.94 3.19 -10.78
N ASN A 35 -15.01 3.71 -11.99
CA ASN A 35 -14.14 3.34 -13.09
C ASN A 35 -13.35 4.56 -13.61
N SER A 36 -12.46 4.35 -14.57
CA SER A 36 -11.61 5.42 -15.12
C SER A 36 -12.41 6.56 -15.75
N GLY A 37 -13.55 6.28 -16.35
CA GLY A 37 -14.43 7.30 -16.93
C GLY A 37 -15.05 8.27 -15.91
N HIS A 38 -15.07 7.92 -14.63
CA HIS A 38 -15.51 8.81 -13.56
C HIS A 38 -14.42 9.81 -13.11
N MET A 39 -13.15 9.58 -13.45
CA MET A 39 -12.02 10.41 -13.01
C MET A 39 -11.91 11.69 -13.85
N THR A 40 -12.87 12.59 -13.73
CA THR A 40 -12.89 13.86 -14.48
C THR A 40 -11.78 14.84 -14.11
N GLY A 41 -11.20 14.68 -12.92
CA GLY A 41 -10.02 15.41 -12.46
C GLY A 41 -8.68 14.79 -12.90
N GLY A 42 -8.73 13.57 -13.43
CA GLY A 42 -7.58 12.89 -14.02
C GLY A 42 -7.08 11.67 -13.24
N ILE A 43 -6.25 10.89 -13.94
CA ILE A 43 -5.52 9.74 -13.39
C ILE A 43 -4.04 10.05 -13.56
N THR A 44 -3.25 9.89 -12.49
CA THR A 44 -1.81 10.20 -12.47
C THR A 44 -0.98 9.05 -11.88
N GLY A 45 0.34 9.19 -11.97
CA GLY A 45 1.28 8.19 -11.49
C GLY A 45 1.30 6.93 -12.35
N ASP A 46 1.29 5.79 -11.72
CA ASP A 46 1.46 4.47 -12.37
C ASP A 46 0.14 3.83 -12.82
N PHE A 47 -0.94 4.63 -12.92
CA PHE A 47 -2.21 4.19 -13.48
C PHE A 47 -2.61 5.01 -14.70
N ALA A 48 -3.45 4.42 -15.54
CA ALA A 48 -4.06 5.06 -16.71
C ALA A 48 -5.50 4.58 -16.92
N ASP A 49 -6.19 5.26 -17.85
CA ASP A 49 -7.47 4.77 -18.37
C ASP A 49 -7.22 3.56 -19.29
N GLY A 50 -7.84 2.44 -18.96
CA GLY A 50 -7.82 1.20 -19.73
C GLY A 50 -9.08 1.02 -20.62
N GLY A 51 -9.82 2.09 -20.91
CA GLY A 51 -11.05 2.00 -21.70
C GLY A 51 -12.29 1.68 -20.86
N GLY A 52 -12.42 2.34 -19.70
CA GLY A 52 -13.49 2.12 -18.72
C GLY A 52 -13.07 1.29 -17.51
N ASN A 53 -11.81 0.85 -17.47
CA ASN A 53 -11.17 0.27 -16.30
C ASN A 53 -9.98 1.14 -15.90
N PHE A 54 -9.54 1.08 -14.66
CA PHE A 54 -8.19 1.52 -14.30
C PHE A 54 -7.20 0.46 -14.73
N LYS A 55 -6.04 0.90 -15.20
CA LYS A 55 -4.98 0.01 -15.66
C LYS A 55 -3.66 0.39 -15.02
N ALA A 56 -2.99 -0.59 -14.39
CA ALA A 56 -1.64 -0.44 -13.89
C ALA A 56 -0.63 -0.42 -15.04
N THR A 57 0.09 0.68 -15.22
CA THR A 57 1.01 0.89 -16.36
C THR A 57 2.39 0.32 -16.10
N ALA A 58 2.79 0.18 -14.83
CA ALA A 58 4.07 -0.39 -14.42
C ALA A 58 4.00 -1.92 -14.16
N GLY A 59 2.92 -2.58 -14.62
CA GLY A 59 2.76 -4.03 -14.56
C GLY A 59 2.29 -4.56 -13.22
N GLU A 60 2.50 -5.85 -12.97
CA GLU A 60 2.14 -6.50 -11.72
C GLU A 60 2.89 -5.91 -10.53
N GLY A 61 2.22 -5.80 -9.39
CA GLY A 61 2.83 -5.33 -8.14
C GLY A 61 1.85 -4.73 -7.14
N VAL A 62 2.40 -4.26 -6.04
CA VAL A 62 1.66 -3.49 -5.04
C VAL A 62 1.75 -2.01 -5.37
N TYR A 63 0.64 -1.31 -5.24
CA TYR A 63 0.53 0.12 -5.49
C TYR A 63 -0.08 0.82 -4.28
N TYR A 64 0.48 1.96 -3.91
CA TYR A 64 -0.18 2.91 -3.01
C TYR A 64 -1.06 3.82 -3.85
N VAL A 65 -2.33 3.92 -3.47
CA VAL A 65 -3.33 4.68 -4.23
C VAL A 65 -3.91 5.79 -3.39
N THR A 66 -4.20 6.93 -4.03
CA THR A 66 -4.94 8.05 -3.48
C THR A 66 -6.11 8.36 -4.39
N LEU A 67 -7.33 8.07 -3.92
CA LEU A 67 -8.57 8.34 -4.61
C LEU A 67 -9.27 9.53 -3.94
N ASP A 68 -9.35 10.66 -4.64
CA ASP A 68 -10.09 11.85 -4.19
C ASP A 68 -11.45 11.92 -4.87
N MET A 69 -12.48 11.62 -4.10
CA MET A 69 -13.86 11.60 -4.58
C MET A 69 -14.48 12.98 -4.74
N ALA A 70 -13.91 14.02 -4.12
CA ALA A 70 -14.38 15.39 -4.29
C ALA A 70 -13.89 15.99 -5.61
N ASN A 71 -12.65 15.73 -5.97
CA ASN A 71 -12.02 16.21 -7.19
C ASN A 71 -12.06 15.18 -8.33
N MET A 72 -12.54 13.98 -8.07
CA MET A 72 -12.57 12.84 -9.01
C MET A 72 -11.20 12.61 -9.65
N THR A 73 -10.17 12.52 -8.81
CA THR A 73 -8.80 12.19 -9.20
C THR A 73 -8.35 10.87 -8.60
N LEU A 74 -7.49 10.17 -9.32
CA LEU A 74 -6.79 8.98 -8.83
C LEU A 74 -5.30 9.14 -9.08
N ASP A 75 -4.50 8.98 -8.03
CA ASP A 75 -3.05 8.90 -8.12
C ASP A 75 -2.56 7.54 -7.62
N ALA A 76 -1.52 7.00 -8.24
CA ALA A 76 -0.94 5.73 -7.86
C ALA A 76 0.58 5.73 -7.97
N VAL A 77 1.22 5.16 -6.95
CA VAL A 77 2.66 4.97 -6.90
C VAL A 77 2.95 3.48 -6.73
N LYS A 78 3.68 2.88 -7.67
CA LYS A 78 4.13 1.51 -7.53
C LYS A 78 5.12 1.38 -6.37
N VAL A 79 4.92 0.36 -5.55
CA VAL A 79 5.86 0.00 -4.50
C VAL A 79 6.99 -0.81 -5.13
N GLU A 80 8.02 -0.14 -5.64
CA GLU A 80 9.22 -0.80 -6.14
C GLU A 80 10.05 -1.34 -4.99
N LYS A 81 9.94 -0.70 -3.83
CA LYS A 81 10.66 -1.04 -2.63
C LYS A 81 9.81 -0.74 -1.40
N MET A 82 9.64 -1.73 -0.53
CA MET A 82 9.14 -1.54 0.83
C MET A 82 10.32 -1.72 1.78
N GLY A 83 10.51 -0.79 2.70
CA GLY A 83 11.62 -0.83 3.64
C GLY A 83 11.21 -0.56 5.07
N ILE A 84 12.05 -1.02 6.01
CA ILE A 84 11.96 -0.75 7.44
C ILE A 84 13.14 0.14 7.83
N ILE A 85 12.86 1.23 8.53
CA ILE A 85 13.87 2.18 8.99
C ILE A 85 13.57 2.62 10.41
N GLY A 86 14.60 2.82 11.24
CA GLY A 86 14.39 3.21 12.64
C GLY A 86 15.67 3.39 13.44
N ASP A 87 15.52 3.48 14.77
CA ASP A 87 16.64 3.64 15.68
C ASP A 87 17.67 2.51 15.58
N PHE A 88 17.23 1.29 15.28
CA PHE A 88 18.08 0.11 15.16
C PHE A 88 19.15 0.24 14.06
N ASN A 89 18.94 1.10 13.06
CA ASN A 89 19.91 1.39 12.00
C ASN A 89 20.25 2.89 11.89
N GLY A 90 19.97 3.66 12.96
CA GLY A 90 20.27 5.08 13.06
C GLY A 90 19.51 5.94 12.03
N TRP A 91 18.36 5.47 11.55
CA TRP A 91 17.58 6.12 10.49
C TRP A 91 18.36 6.33 9.17
N GLY A 92 19.43 5.56 8.98
CA GLY A 92 20.42 5.78 7.91
C GLY A 92 20.24 4.94 6.66
N GLY A 93 19.21 4.13 6.56
CA GLY A 93 18.95 3.29 5.39
C GLY A 93 17.89 2.23 5.69
N ASP A 94 17.22 1.74 4.65
CA ASP A 94 16.16 0.75 4.83
C ASP A 94 16.72 -0.67 4.92
N VAL A 95 16.07 -1.49 5.74
CA VAL A 95 16.07 -2.93 5.57
C VAL A 95 14.97 -3.28 4.58
N ASP A 96 15.36 -3.84 3.43
CA ASP A 96 14.44 -4.15 2.35
C ASP A 96 13.53 -5.33 2.71
N MET A 97 12.28 -5.21 2.31
CA MET A 97 11.27 -6.26 2.44
C MET A 97 10.94 -6.87 1.08
N THR A 98 10.62 -8.16 1.06
CA THR A 98 10.22 -8.87 -0.15
C THR A 98 8.71 -9.10 -0.16
N TRP A 99 8.04 -8.88 -1.29
CA TRP A 99 6.64 -9.17 -1.47
C TRP A 99 6.39 -10.68 -1.56
N ASN A 100 5.50 -11.18 -0.72
CA ASN A 100 4.98 -12.54 -0.74
C ASN A 100 3.53 -12.53 -1.26
N ALA A 101 3.34 -12.89 -2.52
CA ALA A 101 2.03 -12.88 -3.16
C ALA A 101 1.09 -13.99 -2.65
N THR A 102 1.61 -15.01 -1.98
CA THR A 102 0.80 -16.07 -1.37
C THR A 102 0.13 -15.58 -0.09
N ASP A 103 0.90 -14.92 0.76
CA ASP A 103 0.45 -14.42 2.06
C ASP A 103 -0.07 -12.98 1.99
N TYR A 104 0.09 -12.31 0.84
CA TYR A 104 -0.25 -10.89 0.63
C TYR A 104 0.43 -9.96 1.63
N CYS A 105 1.72 -10.18 1.89
CA CYS A 105 2.51 -9.38 2.80
C CYS A 105 3.89 -9.03 2.21
N PHE A 106 4.49 -7.96 2.72
CA PHE A 106 5.93 -7.75 2.62
C PHE A 106 6.60 -8.39 3.82
N GLU A 107 7.72 -9.07 3.62
CA GLU A 107 8.44 -9.79 4.66
C GLU A 107 9.92 -9.43 4.67
N ALA A 108 10.47 -9.20 5.87
CA ALA A 108 11.89 -9.11 6.13
C ALA A 108 12.27 -10.07 7.26
N THR A 109 13.22 -10.97 6.98
CA THR A 109 13.87 -11.81 7.98
C THR A 109 15.17 -11.15 8.43
N ASN A 110 15.52 -11.29 9.71
CA ASN A 110 16.71 -10.62 10.29
C ASN A 110 16.67 -9.08 10.21
N ALA A 111 15.48 -8.49 10.28
CA ALA A 111 15.31 -7.03 10.28
C ALA A 111 15.99 -6.37 11.50
N GLY A 112 15.99 -7.06 12.65
CA GLY A 112 16.66 -6.59 13.86
C GLY A 112 16.03 -5.33 14.44
N VAL A 113 14.72 -5.13 14.30
CA VAL A 113 14.03 -3.95 14.80
C VAL A 113 14.05 -3.91 16.34
N THR A 114 14.15 -2.71 16.89
CA THR A 114 14.22 -2.48 18.34
C THR A 114 13.03 -1.68 18.85
N ALA A 115 12.83 -1.70 20.15
CA ALA A 115 11.76 -0.93 20.81
C ALA A 115 12.01 0.60 20.83
N GLY A 116 13.15 1.08 20.32
CA GLY A 116 13.47 2.49 20.21
C GLY A 116 12.62 3.27 19.22
N GLY A 117 12.04 2.57 18.26
CA GLY A 117 11.13 3.15 17.29
C GLY A 117 11.56 2.92 15.84
N TRP A 118 10.60 2.54 15.00
CA TRP A 118 10.83 2.31 13.58
C TRP A 118 9.55 2.49 12.77
N LYS A 119 9.66 2.57 11.45
CA LYS A 119 8.56 2.73 10.52
C LYS A 119 8.78 1.93 9.25
N PHE A 120 7.71 1.75 8.50
CA PHE A 120 7.79 1.34 7.10
C PHE A 120 7.82 2.58 6.20
N ARG A 121 8.53 2.50 5.07
CA ARG A 121 8.44 3.50 4.01
C ARG A 121 8.54 2.89 2.62
N VAL A 122 7.87 3.55 1.66
CA VAL A 122 7.83 3.16 0.26
C VAL A 122 8.95 3.86 -0.50
N ASN A 123 9.64 3.10 -1.38
CA ASN A 123 10.63 3.62 -2.33
C ASN A 123 11.76 4.45 -1.68
N ALA A 124 12.10 4.14 -0.44
CA ALA A 124 13.09 4.87 0.37
C ALA A 124 12.76 6.37 0.53
N ASP A 125 11.49 6.75 0.40
CA ASP A 125 11.00 8.12 0.52
C ASP A 125 10.02 8.26 1.70
N TRP A 126 10.04 9.41 2.36
CA TRP A 126 9.15 9.71 3.48
C TRP A 126 7.74 10.15 3.05
N ALA A 127 7.52 10.43 1.77
CA ALA A 127 6.21 10.81 1.24
C ALA A 127 5.12 9.76 1.53
N ILE A 128 5.49 8.47 1.49
CA ILE A 128 4.61 7.37 1.83
C ILE A 128 5.28 6.53 2.91
N ASN A 129 4.84 6.70 4.15
CA ASN A 129 5.33 5.94 5.29
C ASN A 129 4.18 5.47 6.16
N LEU A 130 4.38 4.35 6.86
CA LEU A 130 3.41 3.76 7.77
C LEU A 130 4.02 3.61 9.16
N GLY A 131 3.19 3.82 10.15
CA GLY A 131 3.50 3.54 11.53
C GLY A 131 2.21 3.41 12.35
N GLY A 132 2.33 3.18 13.63
CA GLY A 132 1.21 3.04 14.54
C GLY A 132 1.67 2.81 15.97
N GLU A 133 0.81 3.12 16.93
CA GLU A 133 1.04 2.81 18.34
C GLU A 133 0.88 1.32 18.63
N THR A 134 0.13 0.63 17.79
CA THR A 134 -0.11 -0.82 17.87
C THR A 134 0.20 -1.47 16.52
N LEU A 135 0.47 -2.79 16.53
CA LEU A 135 0.81 -3.53 15.32
C LEU A 135 -0.41 -3.84 14.43
N ASP A 136 -1.61 -3.76 14.97
CA ASP A 136 -2.87 -4.13 14.32
C ASP A 136 -3.60 -2.97 13.65
N ASP A 137 -3.08 -1.73 13.76
CA ASP A 137 -3.67 -0.54 13.15
C ASP A 137 -2.60 0.46 12.69
N LEU A 138 -2.02 0.20 11.54
CA LEU A 138 -1.01 1.07 10.94
C LEU A 138 -1.65 2.09 10.01
N VAL A 139 -1.19 3.32 10.08
CA VAL A 139 -1.70 4.43 9.28
C VAL A 139 -0.57 5.21 8.61
N ALA A 140 -0.90 5.90 7.53
CA ALA A 140 0.03 6.82 6.89
C ALA A 140 0.45 7.93 7.88
N ASN A 141 1.75 8.21 7.95
CA ASN A 141 2.35 9.15 8.89
C ASN A 141 2.07 8.83 10.38
N GLY A 142 1.71 7.58 10.70
CA GLY A 142 1.48 7.13 12.08
C GLY A 142 2.71 7.24 12.98
N ALA A 143 2.52 6.97 14.26
CA ALA A 143 3.59 6.98 15.25
C ALA A 143 4.70 5.95 14.93
N ASN A 144 5.88 6.11 15.52
CA ASN A 144 6.91 5.09 15.44
C ASN A 144 6.46 3.81 16.17
N ILE A 145 6.74 2.66 15.57
CA ILE A 145 6.42 1.35 16.16
C ILE A 145 7.49 1.01 17.19
N GLY A 146 7.09 0.72 18.42
CA GLY A 146 8.00 0.47 19.56
C GLY A 146 8.09 -1.02 19.94
N VAL A 147 8.16 -1.93 18.97
CA VAL A 147 8.24 -3.38 19.19
C VAL A 147 9.54 -3.93 18.62
N ALA A 148 10.23 -4.78 19.39
CA ALA A 148 11.49 -5.41 18.98
C ALA A 148 11.23 -6.80 18.37
N GLY A 149 12.05 -7.19 17.39
CA GLY A 149 12.01 -8.53 16.80
C GLY A 149 12.93 -8.65 15.59
N SER A 150 12.98 -9.85 15.00
CA SER A 150 13.87 -10.12 13.88
C SER A 150 13.12 -10.40 12.58
N THR A 151 11.94 -11.00 12.63
CA THR A 151 11.09 -11.21 11.45
C THR A 151 9.92 -10.25 11.49
N VAL A 152 9.75 -9.47 10.43
CA VAL A 152 8.67 -8.49 10.30
C VAL A 152 7.87 -8.78 9.05
N LYS A 153 6.53 -8.87 9.19
CA LYS A 153 5.61 -9.00 8.06
C LYS A 153 4.63 -7.85 8.08
N LEU A 154 4.51 -7.13 6.96
CA LEU A 154 3.54 -6.05 6.76
C LEU A 154 2.43 -6.52 5.82
N TYR A 155 1.18 -6.39 6.24
CA TYR A 155 -0.03 -6.73 5.47
C TYR A 155 -0.75 -5.45 5.03
N PRO A 156 -0.37 -4.86 3.89
CA PRO A 156 -0.84 -3.53 3.50
C PRO A 156 -2.17 -3.54 2.74
N THR A 157 -2.50 -4.64 2.04
CA THR A 157 -3.58 -4.67 1.04
C THR A 157 -4.97 -4.94 1.61
N ARG A 158 -5.11 -5.04 2.92
CA ARG A 158 -6.37 -5.35 3.60
C ARG A 158 -7.06 -6.64 3.13
N LYS A 159 -6.29 -7.59 2.61
CA LYS A 159 -6.81 -8.88 2.14
C LYS A 159 -7.28 -9.76 3.31
N THR A 160 -6.60 -9.68 4.43
CA THR A 160 -6.81 -10.51 5.62
C THR A 160 -7.41 -9.74 6.80
N SER A 161 -7.52 -8.43 6.70
CA SER A 161 -8.08 -7.51 7.70
C SER A 161 -8.65 -6.28 7.01
N ASP A 162 -9.55 -5.56 7.65
CA ASP A 162 -10.01 -4.23 7.23
C ASP A 162 -9.02 -3.11 7.57
N LYS A 163 -7.92 -3.44 8.23
CA LYS A 163 -6.83 -2.52 8.60
C LYS A 163 -5.50 -2.96 7.99
N ILE A 164 -4.58 -2.02 7.85
CA ILE A 164 -3.17 -2.30 7.60
C ILE A 164 -2.55 -2.70 8.94
N TYR A 165 -1.86 -3.82 8.98
CA TYR A 165 -1.23 -4.33 10.19
C TYR A 165 0.11 -5.00 9.90
N CYS A 166 0.90 -5.24 10.94
CA CYS A 166 2.12 -6.03 10.82
C CYS A 166 2.23 -7.06 11.96
N THR A 167 3.09 -8.04 11.77
CA THR A 167 3.54 -8.96 12.81
C THR A 167 5.04 -8.82 13.01
N VAL A 168 5.49 -9.06 14.23
CA VAL A 168 6.91 -9.00 14.63
C VAL A 168 7.22 -10.22 15.47
N GLU A 169 8.24 -11.00 15.10
CA GLU A 169 8.72 -12.22 15.75
C GLU A 169 10.21 -12.11 16.10
#